data_9051a5c4ff67220215b282035d18a03e
#
_entry.id   9051a5c4ff67220215b282035d18a03e
#
_cell.length_a   1.000
_cell.length_b   1.000
_cell.length_c   1.000
_cell.angle_alpha   90.00
_cell.angle_beta   90.00
_cell.angle_gamma   90.00
#
_symmetry.space_group_name_H-M   'P 1'
#
loop_
_entity.id
_entity.type
_entity.pdbx_description
1 polymer ?
#
loop_
_entity_poly.entity_id
_entity_poly.type
_entity_poly.pdbx_seq_one_letter_code
_entity_poly.pdbx_strand_id
1 'polypeptide(L)' 'MEIYQDVNGNSGIAEYKIGDTCIEVEFADTESVYRYSYESAGRENVEEMKRLAAQGHGLNSFINRRVKYLYEK' A
#
# COMPACT_ATOMS: atom_id res chain seq x y z
N MET A 1 -5.30 11.04 -5.07
CA MET A 1 -5.21 9.66 -4.53
C MET A 1 -6.60 9.15 -4.19
N GLU A 2 -6.77 7.85 -4.24
CA GLU A 2 -8.05 7.26 -3.88
C GLU A 2 -8.08 6.93 -2.39
N ILE A 3 -9.26 7.07 -1.80
CA ILE A 3 -9.43 6.78 -0.39
C ILE A 3 -9.44 5.26 -0.21
N TYR A 4 -8.60 4.77 0.72
CA TYR A 4 -8.61 3.36 1.08
C TYR A 4 -9.84 3.09 1.93
N GLN A 5 -10.67 2.13 1.51
CA GLN A 5 -11.95 1.90 2.18
C GLN A 5 -11.81 1.43 3.63
N ASP A 6 -10.72 0.69 3.91
CA ASP A 6 -10.42 0.25 5.27
C ASP A 6 -11.63 -0.44 5.91
N VAL A 7 -12.09 -1.49 5.26
CA VAL A 7 -13.32 -2.18 5.64
C VAL A 7 -13.32 -2.58 7.12
N ASN A 8 -12.17 -2.97 7.64
CA ASN A 8 -12.07 -3.36 9.05
C ASN A 8 -11.88 -2.17 9.99
N GLY A 9 -11.61 -0.99 9.45
CA GLY A 9 -11.57 0.23 10.24
C GLY A 9 -10.36 0.45 11.13
N ASN A 10 -9.29 -0.32 10.95
CA ASN A 10 -8.15 -0.22 11.86
C ASN A 10 -6.79 -0.41 11.18
N SER A 11 -6.71 -0.20 9.87
CA SER A 11 -5.46 -0.44 9.15
C SER A 11 -4.46 0.70 9.27
N GLY A 12 -4.92 1.92 9.57
CA GLY A 12 -4.05 3.09 9.58
C GLY A 12 -3.73 3.64 8.20
N ILE A 13 -4.27 3.07 7.14
CA ILE A 13 -4.06 3.55 5.78
C ILE A 13 -5.18 4.52 5.41
N ALA A 14 -4.81 5.70 4.91
CA ALA A 14 -5.79 6.72 4.53
C ALA A 14 -6.12 6.68 3.04
N GLU A 15 -5.08 6.75 2.20
CA GLU A 15 -5.27 6.85 0.76
C GLU A 15 -4.20 6.06 0.03
N TYR A 16 -4.46 5.78 -1.25
CA TYR A 16 -3.48 5.09 -2.08
C TYR A 16 -3.59 5.60 -3.53
N LYS A 17 -2.52 5.35 -4.30
CA LYS A 17 -2.51 5.65 -5.72
C LYS A 17 -1.81 4.52 -6.45
N ILE A 18 -2.48 3.96 -7.47
CA ILE A 18 -1.94 2.87 -8.27
C ILE A 18 -1.30 3.44 -9.53
N GLY A 19 -0.02 3.14 -9.73
CA GLY A 19 0.67 3.46 -10.97
C GLY A 19 0.90 2.20 -11.81
N ASP A 20 1.52 2.35 -12.96
CA ASP A 20 1.77 1.20 -13.83
C ASP A 20 2.69 0.18 -13.18
N THR A 21 3.75 0.63 -12.54
CA THR A 21 4.76 -0.25 -11.96
C THR A 21 4.97 -0.01 -10.48
N CYS A 22 4.00 0.64 -9.81
CA CYS A 22 4.14 1.00 -8.42
C CYS A 22 2.79 1.21 -7.75
N ILE A 23 2.82 1.32 -6.43
CA ILE A 23 1.68 1.77 -5.65
C ILE A 23 2.20 2.72 -4.57
N GLU A 24 1.49 3.82 -4.35
CA GLU A 24 1.79 4.74 -3.27
C GLU A 24 0.74 4.59 -2.19
N VAL A 25 1.17 4.56 -0.94
CA VAL A 25 0.27 4.37 0.20
C VAL A 25 0.52 5.48 1.21
N GLU A 26 -0.54 6.17 1.59
CA GLU A 26 -0.47 7.21 2.61
C GLU A 26 -1.04 6.68 3.93
N PHE A 27 -0.24 6.79 5.00
CA PHE A 27 -0.66 6.35 6.32
C PHE A 27 -1.27 7.53 7.09
N ALA A 28 -2.42 7.28 7.71
CA ALA A 28 -3.21 8.34 8.33
C ALA A 28 -2.50 9.01 9.51
N ASP A 29 -1.79 8.24 10.32
CA ASP A 29 -1.19 8.76 11.55
C ASP A 29 0.10 9.54 11.30
N THR A 30 0.78 9.30 10.20
CA THR A 30 2.05 9.99 9.90
C THR A 30 1.92 10.97 8.76
N GLU A 31 0.86 10.88 7.99
CA GLU A 31 0.64 11.65 6.76
C GLU A 31 1.79 11.48 5.76
N SER A 32 2.58 10.42 5.92
CA SER A 32 3.68 10.11 5.02
C SER A 32 3.21 9.20 3.90
N VAL A 33 3.77 9.41 2.70
CA VAL A 33 3.46 8.59 1.54
C VAL A 33 4.66 7.71 1.24
N TYR A 34 4.41 6.41 1.15
CA TYR A 34 5.45 5.43 0.83
C TYR A 34 5.17 4.84 -0.55
N ARG A 35 6.19 4.81 -1.39
CA ARG A 35 6.08 4.28 -2.74
C ARG A 35 6.73 2.90 -2.82
N TYR A 36 5.97 1.93 -3.28
CA TYR A 36 6.45 0.56 -3.49
C TYR A 36 6.44 0.31 -4.99
N SER A 37 7.61 0.07 -5.56
CA SER A 37 7.73 -0.14 -7.00
C SER A 37 8.15 -1.57 -7.30
N TYR A 38 8.06 -1.96 -8.57
CA TYR A 38 8.54 -3.26 -9.00
C TYR A 38 10.01 -3.44 -8.63
N GLU A 39 10.79 -2.35 -8.71
CA GLU A 39 12.21 -2.41 -8.39
C GLU A 39 12.46 -2.54 -6.89
N SER A 40 11.69 -1.84 -6.07
CA SER A 40 11.97 -1.81 -4.64
C SER A 40 11.31 -2.98 -3.90
N ALA A 41 10.13 -3.39 -4.29
CA ALA A 41 9.35 -4.39 -3.57
C ALA A 41 9.10 -5.67 -4.37
N GLY A 42 9.31 -5.63 -5.68
CA GLY A 42 9.06 -6.78 -6.54
C GLY A 42 7.67 -6.73 -7.15
N ARG A 43 7.58 -7.16 -8.41
CA ARG A 43 6.33 -7.08 -9.16
C ARG A 43 5.19 -7.82 -8.48
N GLU A 44 5.45 -9.05 -8.02
CA GLU A 44 4.40 -9.85 -7.39
C GLU A 44 3.82 -9.16 -6.17
N ASN A 45 4.69 -8.56 -5.34
CA ASN A 45 4.24 -7.86 -4.16
C ASN A 45 3.44 -6.61 -4.51
N VAL A 46 3.90 -5.84 -5.50
CA VAL A 46 3.20 -4.62 -5.89
C VAL A 46 1.82 -4.95 -6.48
N GLU A 47 1.73 -5.98 -7.32
CA GLU A 47 0.44 -6.36 -7.91
C GLU A 47 -0.53 -6.85 -6.84
N GLU A 48 -0.05 -7.59 -5.85
CA GLU A 48 -0.91 -8.01 -4.75
C GLU A 48 -1.36 -6.80 -3.92
N MET A 49 -0.48 -5.85 -3.69
CA MET A 49 -0.84 -4.63 -2.97
C MET A 49 -1.92 -3.85 -3.70
N LYS A 50 -1.83 -3.78 -5.04
CA LYS A 50 -2.87 -3.12 -5.84
C LYS A 50 -4.22 -3.79 -5.64
N ARG A 51 -4.23 -5.12 -5.65
CA ARG A 51 -5.45 -5.88 -5.46
C ARG A 51 -6.05 -5.63 -4.07
N LEU A 52 -5.21 -5.67 -3.06
CA LEU A 52 -5.66 -5.47 -1.68
C LEU A 52 -6.15 -4.04 -1.45
N ALA A 53 -5.49 -3.06 -2.07
CA ALA A 53 -5.92 -1.66 -1.96
C ALA A 53 -7.32 -1.49 -2.56
N ALA A 54 -7.55 -2.08 -3.73
CA ALA A 54 -8.83 -1.97 -4.41
C ALA A 54 -9.95 -2.65 -3.64
N GLN A 55 -9.64 -3.77 -2.95
CA GLN A 55 -10.68 -4.47 -2.20
C GLN A 55 -10.96 -3.82 -0.83
N GLY A 56 -10.05 -2.97 -0.34
CA GLY A 56 -10.30 -2.18 0.86
C GLY A 56 -9.99 -2.85 2.19
N HIS A 57 -9.29 -3.98 2.17
CA HIS A 57 -8.85 -4.62 3.41
C HIS A 57 -7.64 -5.50 3.14
N GLY A 58 -6.87 -5.76 4.20
CA GLY A 58 -5.73 -6.66 4.13
C GLY A 58 -4.41 -6.02 3.72
N LEU A 59 -4.44 -4.78 3.22
CA LEU A 59 -3.22 -4.14 2.72
C LEU A 59 -2.22 -3.88 3.83
N ASN A 60 -2.66 -3.39 4.96
CA ASN A 60 -1.74 -3.08 6.07
C ASN A 60 -1.05 -4.35 6.58
N SER A 61 -1.79 -5.43 6.75
CA SER A 61 -1.21 -6.70 7.18
C SER A 61 -0.19 -7.21 6.17
N PHE A 62 -0.50 -7.08 4.88
CA PHE A 62 0.41 -7.50 3.82
C PHE A 62 1.70 -6.69 3.88
N ILE A 63 1.58 -5.37 4.01
CA ILE A 63 2.74 -4.49 4.09
C ILE A 63 3.63 -4.91 5.26
N ASN A 64 3.04 -5.10 6.43
CA ASN A 64 3.82 -5.43 7.61
C ASN A 64 4.51 -6.78 7.53
N ARG A 65 3.92 -7.75 6.83
CA ARG A 65 4.48 -9.09 6.72
C ARG A 65 5.46 -9.25 5.57
N ARG A 66 5.28 -8.50 4.48
CA ARG A 66 6.00 -8.77 3.24
C ARG A 66 6.92 -7.65 2.79
N VAL A 67 6.45 -6.41 2.87
CA VAL A 67 7.15 -5.30 2.21
C VAL A 67 7.44 -4.13 3.14
N LYS A 68 7.41 -4.35 4.45
CA LYS A 68 7.47 -3.27 5.43
C LYS A 68 8.56 -2.23 5.16
N TYR A 69 9.74 -2.67 4.74
CA TYR A 69 10.86 -1.77 4.51
C TYR A 69 11.24 -1.67 3.03
N LEU A 70 10.42 -2.21 2.14
CA LEU A 70 10.74 -2.29 0.72
C LEU A 70 10.20 -1.12 -0.10
N TYR A 71 9.88 -0.02 0.56
CA TYR A 71 9.48 1.20 -0.14
C TYR A 71 10.71 1.90 -0.71
N GLU A 72 10.48 2.75 -1.72
CA GLU A 72 11.56 3.53 -2.31
C GLU A 72 12.05 4.57 -1.32
N LYS A 73 13.36 4.74 -1.27
CA LYS A 73 14.00 5.69 -0.36
C LYS A 73 14.50 6.94 -1.04
#